data_9a08afe3e5203baf3897ff1a92baa2cf
#
_entry.id   9a08afe3e5203baf3897ff1a92baa2cf
#
_cell.length_a   1.000
_cell.length_b   1.000
_cell.length_c   1.000
_cell.angle_alpha   90.00
_cell.angle_beta   90.00
_cell.angle_gamma   90.00
#
_symmetry.space_group_name_H-M   'P 1'
#
loop_
_entity.id
_entity.type
_entity.pdbx_description
1 polymer ?
#
loop_
_entity_poly.entity_id
_entity_poly.type
_entity_poly.pdbx_seq_one_letter_code
_entity_poly.pdbx_strand_id
1 'polypeptide(L)'
;VEAQANATVYDGGVFIASCDKSMPAMLMSIGRLKDMSAIVVTGGVMEAHTLPKKYVVNDPACAINDLLTLEQIGKIDAWEKTSVIPNEQQDYYKLKACPSCGACAFLGTASTLQIMAEALGLMLPGTALMPATAPELKQAAYDAGVQVMKLVAEGIKAKDIVTMKSFENAIMVHAAISGSTNATMHLPAIAHEFGFEIDADTFDRMHRGAHYLLNIRPSGDWPAQYFYYAGGVPRVMEENKSMLHLDVMPVTGKTLGENLEALKKNGFYEREDIIHSFDNAKGTDGSIAILKGNLAPEGSVIKHTACPKNMFHATLRAKPFDSEEECISAVLNKQVQPGDAIFIRYDGPRGSGMPEMFYTGAALCADPKLASR
;
A
#
# COMPACT_ATOMS: atom_id res chain seq x y z
N VAL A 1 4.05 21.58 -7.65
CA VAL A 1 2.72 21.84 -7.08
C VAL A 1 2.76 23.08 -6.22
N GLU A 2 3.53 23.10 -5.12
CA GLU A 2 3.62 24.20 -4.16
C GLU A 2 3.95 25.54 -4.84
N ALA A 3 4.99 25.59 -5.70
CA ALA A 3 5.39 26.81 -6.40
C ALA A 3 4.25 27.41 -7.25
N GLN A 4 3.48 26.56 -7.93
CA GLN A 4 2.33 27.02 -8.74
C GLN A 4 1.16 27.49 -7.86
N ALA A 5 0.87 26.76 -6.78
CA ALA A 5 -0.19 27.14 -5.86
C ALA A 5 0.10 28.46 -5.16
N ASN A 6 1.37 28.72 -4.79
CA ASN A 6 1.77 29.98 -4.18
C ASN A 6 1.89 31.15 -5.17
N ALA A 7 2.09 30.85 -6.46
CA ALA A 7 2.14 31.89 -7.51
C ALA A 7 0.74 32.41 -7.91
N THR A 8 -0.31 31.67 -7.56
CA THR A 8 -1.70 32.00 -7.88
C THR A 8 -2.53 31.91 -6.60
N VAL A 9 -3.44 32.85 -6.40
CA VAL A 9 -4.31 32.84 -5.21
C VAL A 9 -5.43 31.82 -5.42
N TYR A 10 -5.27 30.61 -4.87
CA TYR A 10 -6.28 29.57 -4.83
C TYR A 10 -6.85 29.42 -3.42
N ASP A 11 -8.18 29.35 -3.31
CA ASP A 11 -8.87 29.07 -2.04
C ASP A 11 -8.98 27.58 -1.75
N GLY A 12 -8.96 26.75 -2.80
CA GLY A 12 -9.05 25.31 -2.70
C GLY A 12 -8.44 24.58 -3.89
N GLY A 13 -8.12 23.30 -3.72
CA GLY A 13 -7.53 22.48 -4.75
C GLY A 13 -7.94 21.01 -4.71
N VAL A 14 -8.08 20.42 -5.90
CA VAL A 14 -8.19 18.98 -6.09
C VAL A 14 -6.83 18.46 -6.49
N PHE A 15 -6.26 17.57 -5.68
CA PHE A 15 -4.95 16.98 -5.89
C PHE A 15 -5.08 15.58 -6.47
N ILE A 16 -4.53 15.35 -7.66
CA ILE A 16 -4.67 14.06 -8.36
C ILE A 16 -3.32 13.33 -8.33
N ALA A 17 -3.31 12.13 -7.77
CA ALA A 17 -2.14 11.26 -7.72
C ALA A 17 -2.55 9.77 -7.69
N SER A 18 -1.62 8.87 -8.06
CA SER A 18 -1.94 7.44 -8.11
C SER A 18 -0.80 6.54 -7.61
N CYS A 19 0.46 6.93 -7.84
CA CYS A 19 1.59 6.03 -7.70
C CYS A 19 2.40 6.29 -6.43
N ASP A 20 3.34 5.40 -6.16
CA ASP A 20 4.09 5.27 -4.91
C ASP A 20 4.89 6.51 -4.51
N LYS A 21 5.33 7.32 -5.49
CA LYS A 21 6.04 8.59 -5.22
C LYS A 21 5.12 9.80 -5.35
N SER A 22 4.13 9.76 -6.24
CA SER A 22 3.24 10.90 -6.47
C SER A 22 2.22 11.08 -5.33
N MET A 23 1.72 10.00 -4.73
CA MET A 23 0.79 10.09 -3.60
C MET A 23 1.40 10.80 -2.39
N PRO A 24 2.55 10.35 -1.83
CA PRO A 24 3.14 11.03 -0.70
C PRO A 24 3.58 12.47 -1.05
N ALA A 25 4.09 12.71 -2.27
CA ALA A 25 4.45 14.05 -2.70
C ALA A 25 3.26 15.02 -2.72
N MET A 26 2.08 14.57 -3.16
CA MET A 26 0.86 15.38 -3.12
C MET A 26 0.38 15.62 -1.69
N LEU A 27 0.43 14.61 -0.82
CA LEU A 27 0.06 14.74 0.59
C LEU A 27 1.01 15.70 1.34
N MET A 28 2.32 15.62 1.08
CA MET A 28 3.30 16.59 1.59
C MET A 28 3.03 17.99 1.06
N SER A 29 2.69 18.14 -0.23
CA SER A 29 2.33 19.44 -0.82
C SER A 29 1.09 20.03 -0.15
N ILE A 30 0.08 19.22 0.17
CA ILE A 30 -1.08 19.66 0.92
C ILE A 30 -0.68 20.11 2.34
N GLY A 31 0.23 19.40 3.00
CA GLY A 31 0.78 19.80 4.30
C GLY A 31 1.44 21.18 4.29
N ARG A 32 2.19 21.51 3.22
CA ARG A 32 2.76 22.84 3.00
C ARG A 32 1.73 23.91 2.66
N LEU A 33 0.61 23.50 2.06
CA LEU A 33 -0.52 24.35 1.67
C LEU A 33 -1.70 24.17 2.65
N LYS A 34 -1.45 23.80 3.89
CA LYS A 34 -2.45 23.38 4.88
C LYS A 34 -3.49 24.45 5.24
N ASP A 35 -3.24 25.70 4.88
CA ASP A 35 -4.18 26.82 5.02
C ASP A 35 -5.15 26.96 3.81
N MET A 36 -5.09 26.04 2.85
CA MET A 36 -6.00 25.93 1.72
C MET A 36 -6.95 24.74 1.92
N SER A 37 -8.15 24.84 1.39
CA SER A 37 -9.07 23.68 1.31
C SER A 37 -8.53 22.67 0.29
N ALA A 38 -8.43 21.40 0.66
CA ALA A 38 -7.83 20.39 -0.19
C ALA A 38 -8.63 19.09 -0.18
N ILE A 39 -8.69 18.45 -1.34
CA ILE A 39 -9.22 17.10 -1.50
C ILE A 39 -8.33 16.32 -2.47
N VAL A 40 -8.14 15.03 -2.19
CA VAL A 40 -7.34 14.14 -3.03
C VAL A 40 -8.28 13.26 -3.85
N VAL A 41 -7.91 13.07 -5.11
CA VAL A 41 -8.54 12.10 -6.02
C VAL A 41 -7.47 11.15 -6.53
N THR A 42 -7.71 9.86 -6.41
CA THR A 42 -6.80 8.86 -6.98
C THR A 42 -7.06 8.65 -8.47
N GLY A 43 -6.02 8.31 -9.24
CA GLY A 43 -6.16 7.81 -10.60
C GLY A 43 -6.58 6.34 -10.67
N GLY A 44 -6.87 5.72 -9.55
CA GLY A 44 -7.36 4.35 -9.47
C GLY A 44 -6.26 3.29 -9.51
N VAL A 45 -6.69 2.05 -9.48
CA VAL A 45 -5.85 0.86 -9.48
C VAL A 45 -6.06 0.06 -10.77
N MET A 46 -5.01 -0.61 -11.23
CA MET A 46 -5.05 -1.50 -12.39
C MET A 46 -5.91 -2.74 -12.10
N GLU A 47 -6.62 -3.21 -13.09
CA GLU A 47 -7.36 -4.46 -12.99
C GLU A 47 -6.44 -5.68 -13.15
N ALA A 48 -6.88 -6.83 -12.65
CA ALA A 48 -6.26 -8.10 -12.94
C ALA A 48 -6.81 -8.67 -14.26
N HIS A 49 -5.97 -9.41 -14.99
CA HIS A 49 -6.40 -10.13 -16.18
C HIS A 49 -6.83 -11.55 -15.83
N THR A 50 -8.03 -11.97 -16.23
CA THR A 50 -8.47 -13.36 -16.04
C THR A 50 -7.82 -14.27 -17.07
N LEU A 51 -7.06 -15.24 -16.62
CA LEU A 51 -6.35 -16.20 -17.46
C LEU A 51 -7.30 -17.24 -18.04
N PRO A 52 -7.20 -17.58 -19.34
CA PRO A 52 -7.80 -18.79 -19.89
C PRO A 52 -7.26 -20.03 -19.18
N LYS A 53 -8.10 -21.04 -18.96
CA LYS A 53 -7.76 -22.28 -18.22
C LYS A 53 -6.42 -22.92 -18.66
N LYS A 54 -6.12 -22.88 -19.98
CA LYS A 54 -4.89 -23.46 -20.53
C LYS A 54 -3.59 -22.76 -20.09
N TYR A 55 -3.71 -21.52 -19.57
CA TYR A 55 -2.58 -20.72 -19.12
C TYR A 55 -2.49 -20.59 -17.59
N VAL A 56 -3.42 -21.20 -16.85
CA VAL A 56 -3.35 -21.19 -15.40
C VAL A 56 -2.20 -22.09 -14.92
N VAL A 57 -1.24 -21.51 -14.20
CA VAL A 57 -0.18 -22.26 -13.52
C VAL A 57 -0.49 -22.28 -12.04
N ASN A 58 -0.48 -23.44 -11.45
CA ASN A 58 -0.73 -23.59 -10.02
C ASN A 58 0.47 -23.08 -9.23
N ASP A 59 0.36 -21.89 -8.66
CA ASP A 59 1.34 -21.30 -7.75
C ASP A 59 0.90 -21.64 -6.30
N PRO A 60 1.64 -22.50 -5.59
CA PRO A 60 1.27 -22.88 -4.22
C PRO A 60 1.30 -21.72 -3.23
N ALA A 61 1.90 -20.60 -3.61
CA ALA A 61 1.93 -19.39 -2.80
C ALA A 61 0.69 -18.49 -2.99
N CYS A 62 -0.24 -18.85 -3.89
CA CYS A 62 -1.44 -18.06 -4.18
C CYS A 62 -2.63 -19.00 -4.39
N ALA A 63 -3.73 -18.78 -3.65
CA ALA A 63 -4.95 -19.59 -3.79
C ALA A 63 -5.73 -19.27 -5.09
N ILE A 64 -5.56 -18.04 -5.65
CA ILE A 64 -6.28 -17.58 -6.85
C ILE A 64 -5.30 -17.51 -8.01
N ASN A 65 -5.26 -18.56 -8.82
CA ASN A 65 -4.27 -18.72 -9.90
C ASN A 65 -4.76 -18.27 -11.28
N ASP A 66 -6.02 -17.95 -11.45
CA ASP A 66 -6.63 -17.51 -12.70
C ASP A 66 -6.63 -15.98 -12.89
N LEU A 67 -6.18 -15.21 -11.89
CA LEU A 67 -6.05 -13.77 -11.96
C LEU A 67 -4.58 -13.37 -12.08
N LEU A 68 -4.19 -12.89 -13.26
CA LEU A 68 -2.84 -12.40 -13.55
C LEU A 68 -2.73 -10.91 -13.20
N THR A 69 -1.66 -10.56 -12.52
CA THR A 69 -1.32 -9.20 -12.14
C THR A 69 0.16 -8.90 -12.39
N LEU A 70 0.52 -7.62 -12.45
CA LEU A 70 1.84 -7.16 -12.85
C LEU A 70 2.98 -7.70 -11.95
N GLU A 71 2.75 -7.85 -10.65
CA GLU A 71 3.77 -8.35 -9.70
C GLU A 71 4.20 -9.79 -9.97
N GLN A 72 3.41 -10.55 -10.73
CA GLN A 72 3.74 -11.94 -11.06
C GLN A 72 4.77 -12.04 -12.20
N ILE A 73 5.04 -10.95 -12.93
CA ILE A 73 5.95 -10.98 -14.08
C ILE A 73 7.36 -11.40 -13.67
N GLY A 74 7.86 -10.96 -12.52
CA GLY A 74 9.16 -11.40 -12.02
C GLY A 74 9.26 -12.91 -11.82
N LYS A 75 8.20 -13.54 -11.28
CA LYS A 75 8.11 -15.01 -11.16
C LYS A 75 8.02 -15.69 -12.53
N ILE A 76 7.29 -15.09 -13.46
CA ILE A 76 7.11 -15.63 -14.81
C ILE A 76 8.42 -15.66 -15.59
N ASP A 77 9.24 -14.62 -15.51
CA ASP A 77 10.59 -14.61 -16.09
C ASP A 77 11.48 -15.70 -15.48
N ALA A 78 11.30 -15.97 -14.19
CA ALA A 78 11.98 -17.03 -13.49
C ALA A 78 11.55 -18.42 -13.99
N TRP A 79 10.25 -18.62 -14.15
CA TRP A 79 9.69 -19.90 -14.63
C TRP A 79 10.11 -20.22 -16.08
N GLU A 80 10.30 -19.18 -16.92
CA GLU A 80 10.88 -19.37 -18.26
C GLU A 80 12.32 -19.88 -18.18
N LYS A 81 13.17 -19.16 -17.42
CA LYS A 81 14.59 -19.53 -17.26
C LYS A 81 14.78 -20.92 -16.66
N THR A 82 13.81 -21.41 -15.91
CA THR A 82 13.78 -22.75 -15.31
C THR A 82 12.96 -23.75 -16.11
N SER A 83 12.47 -23.38 -17.30
CA SER A 83 11.65 -24.21 -18.20
C SER A 83 10.36 -24.76 -17.55
N VAL A 84 9.78 -24.04 -16.61
CA VAL A 84 8.50 -24.37 -15.96
C VAL A 84 7.32 -24.08 -16.90
N ILE A 85 7.44 -23.02 -17.70
CA ILE A 85 6.43 -22.63 -18.70
C ILE A 85 7.04 -22.46 -20.09
N PRO A 86 6.28 -22.72 -21.17
CA PRO A 86 6.73 -22.46 -22.55
C PRO A 86 6.85 -20.96 -22.84
N ASN A 87 7.74 -20.58 -23.78
CA ASN A 87 7.93 -19.20 -24.21
C ASN A 87 6.63 -18.52 -24.68
N GLU A 88 5.79 -19.21 -25.47
CA GLU A 88 4.48 -18.69 -25.91
C GLU A 88 3.57 -18.28 -24.73
N GLN A 89 3.59 -19.05 -23.66
CA GLN A 89 2.81 -18.75 -22.45
C GLN A 89 3.39 -17.55 -21.71
N GLN A 90 4.69 -17.42 -21.66
CA GLN A 90 5.35 -16.24 -21.09
C GLN A 90 5.03 -14.97 -21.86
N ASP A 91 5.11 -15.00 -23.19
CA ASP A 91 4.76 -13.87 -24.05
C ASP A 91 3.30 -13.43 -23.82
N TYR A 92 2.41 -14.40 -23.65
CA TYR A 92 1.02 -14.13 -23.31
C TYR A 92 0.90 -13.41 -21.98
N TYR A 93 1.60 -13.87 -20.94
CA TYR A 93 1.56 -13.22 -19.64
C TYR A 93 2.13 -11.80 -19.67
N LYS A 94 3.28 -11.59 -20.31
CA LYS A 94 3.88 -10.26 -20.47
C LYS A 94 2.94 -9.28 -21.17
N LEU A 95 2.22 -9.76 -22.19
CA LEU A 95 1.24 -8.95 -22.89
C LEU A 95 -0.02 -8.61 -22.07
N LYS A 96 -0.41 -9.48 -21.13
CA LYS A 96 -1.69 -9.40 -20.41
C LYS A 96 -1.60 -8.97 -18.96
N ALA A 97 -0.41 -8.95 -18.36
CA ALA A 97 -0.22 -8.60 -16.95
C ALA A 97 -0.52 -7.13 -16.63
N CYS A 98 -0.57 -6.27 -17.66
CA CYS A 98 -0.89 -4.85 -17.56
C CYS A 98 -2.12 -4.52 -18.42
N PRO A 99 -3.32 -5.00 -18.02
CA PRO A 99 -4.50 -4.95 -18.88
C PRO A 99 -5.19 -3.59 -18.95
N SER A 100 -4.90 -2.69 -18.00
CA SER A 100 -5.56 -1.38 -17.90
C SER A 100 -4.60 -0.30 -17.37
N CYS A 101 -5.02 0.95 -17.42
CA CYS A 101 -4.38 2.03 -16.66
C CYS A 101 -4.61 1.85 -15.15
N GLY A 102 -3.93 2.68 -14.34
CA GLY A 102 -4.02 2.68 -12.88
C GLY A 102 -2.71 2.33 -12.19
N ALA A 103 -2.67 2.43 -10.87
CA ALA A 103 -1.58 1.93 -10.05
C ALA A 103 -1.54 0.40 -10.07
N CYS A 104 -0.43 -0.19 -9.59
CA CYS A 104 -0.26 -1.66 -9.59
C CYS A 104 -1.42 -2.39 -8.92
N ALA A 105 -1.80 -3.55 -9.47
CA ALA A 105 -2.95 -4.35 -9.02
C ALA A 105 -2.70 -5.15 -7.73
N PHE A 106 -1.76 -4.73 -6.89
CA PHE A 106 -1.44 -5.34 -5.59
C PHE A 106 -1.23 -4.27 -4.52
N LEU A 107 -1.22 -4.66 -3.25
CA LEU A 107 -1.07 -3.75 -2.13
C LEU A 107 0.43 -3.43 -1.88
N GLY A 108 1.01 -2.71 -2.83
CA GLY A 108 2.31 -2.06 -2.69
C GLY A 108 2.18 -0.66 -2.10
N THR A 109 3.21 0.17 -2.27
CA THR A 109 3.24 1.53 -1.74
C THR A 109 2.16 2.42 -2.37
N ALA A 110 1.93 2.32 -3.68
CA ALA A 110 0.91 3.10 -4.38
C ALA A 110 -0.49 2.90 -3.78
N SER A 111 -0.93 1.64 -3.70
CA SER A 111 -2.24 1.30 -3.13
C SER A 111 -2.32 1.63 -1.64
N THR A 112 -1.25 1.38 -0.88
CA THR A 112 -1.19 1.75 0.53
C THR A 112 -1.39 3.25 0.72
N LEU A 113 -0.68 4.10 -0.05
CA LEU A 113 -0.79 5.55 0.11
C LEU A 113 -2.12 6.13 -0.38
N GLN A 114 -2.78 5.50 -1.35
CA GLN A 114 -4.16 5.84 -1.70
C GLN A 114 -5.10 5.57 -0.52
N ILE A 115 -4.97 4.42 0.14
CA ILE A 115 -5.74 4.08 1.35
C ILE A 115 -5.41 5.05 2.48
N MET A 116 -4.14 5.41 2.68
CA MET A 116 -3.74 6.36 3.71
C MET A 116 -4.30 7.76 3.47
N ALA A 117 -4.39 8.23 2.23
CA ALA A 117 -5.00 9.51 1.90
C ALA A 117 -6.49 9.55 2.28
N GLU A 118 -7.21 8.46 2.08
CA GLU A 118 -8.60 8.33 2.55
C GLU A 118 -8.68 8.23 4.07
N ALA A 119 -7.81 7.44 4.69
CA ALA A 119 -7.76 7.27 6.14
C ALA A 119 -7.38 8.56 6.90
N LEU A 120 -6.57 9.43 6.30
CA LEU A 120 -6.27 10.77 6.79
C LEU A 120 -7.47 11.74 6.66
N GLY A 121 -8.52 11.33 5.97
CA GLY A 121 -9.72 12.13 5.75
C GLY A 121 -9.66 13.07 4.54
N LEU A 122 -8.63 12.96 3.68
CA LEU A 122 -8.44 13.85 2.53
C LEU A 122 -9.12 13.38 1.23
N MET A 123 -9.79 12.23 1.23
CA MET A 123 -10.55 11.69 0.10
C MET A 123 -12.02 11.49 0.45
N LEU A 124 -12.89 11.44 -0.57
CA LEU A 124 -14.25 10.99 -0.38
C LEU A 124 -14.27 9.52 0.05
N PRO A 125 -15.13 9.15 1.02
CA PRO A 125 -15.18 7.78 1.54
C PRO A 125 -15.44 6.73 0.45
N GLY A 126 -14.66 5.63 0.46
CA GLY A 126 -14.80 4.50 -0.44
C GLY A 126 -14.19 4.74 -1.83
N THR A 127 -13.39 5.79 -2.02
CA THR A 127 -12.81 6.09 -3.35
C THR A 127 -11.39 5.55 -3.54
N ALA A 128 -10.70 5.15 -2.48
CA ALA A 128 -9.40 4.51 -2.61
C ALA A 128 -9.50 3.15 -3.30
N LEU A 129 -8.56 2.87 -4.19
CA LEU A 129 -8.44 1.64 -4.98
C LEU A 129 -9.64 1.34 -5.91
N MET A 130 -10.45 2.33 -6.27
CA MET A 130 -11.35 2.18 -7.40
C MET A 130 -10.56 1.72 -8.64
N PRO A 131 -11.07 0.78 -9.44
CA PRO A 131 -10.45 0.47 -10.73
C PRO A 131 -10.34 1.72 -11.60
N ALA A 132 -9.19 1.93 -12.23
CA ALA A 132 -8.97 3.12 -13.06
C ALA A 132 -9.88 3.20 -14.29
N THR A 133 -10.46 2.08 -14.68
CA THR A 133 -11.42 1.95 -15.79
C THR A 133 -12.87 2.15 -15.36
N ALA A 134 -13.14 2.15 -14.03
CA ALA A 134 -14.50 2.28 -13.53
C ALA A 134 -15.09 3.67 -13.80
N PRO A 135 -16.32 3.77 -14.36
CA PRO A 135 -16.98 5.05 -14.59
C PRO A 135 -17.23 5.83 -13.28
N GLU A 136 -17.37 5.13 -12.16
CA GLU A 136 -17.52 5.69 -10.82
C GLU A 136 -16.33 6.53 -10.39
N LEU A 137 -15.11 6.25 -10.90
CA LEU A 137 -13.93 7.05 -10.62
C LEU A 137 -14.05 8.47 -11.20
N LYS A 138 -14.64 8.61 -12.39
CA LYS A 138 -14.92 9.92 -12.98
C LYS A 138 -15.97 10.68 -12.19
N GLN A 139 -16.99 9.97 -11.71
CA GLN A 139 -18.01 10.58 -10.83
C GLN A 139 -17.40 11.03 -9.51
N ALA A 140 -16.53 10.20 -8.89
CA ALA A 140 -15.82 10.57 -7.68
C ALA A 140 -14.94 11.82 -7.87
N ALA A 141 -14.30 11.97 -9.04
CA ALA A 141 -13.52 13.16 -9.36
C ALA A 141 -14.41 14.42 -9.51
N TYR A 142 -15.58 14.28 -10.13
CA TYR A 142 -16.56 15.36 -10.19
C TYR A 142 -17.08 15.74 -8.80
N ASP A 143 -17.46 14.76 -7.99
CA ASP A 143 -17.96 14.96 -6.63
C ASP A 143 -16.90 15.60 -5.74
N ALA A 144 -15.64 15.24 -5.90
CA ALA A 144 -14.52 15.89 -5.22
C ALA A 144 -14.39 17.38 -5.60
N GLY A 145 -14.60 17.72 -6.88
CA GLY A 145 -14.66 19.11 -7.34
C GLY A 145 -15.80 19.90 -6.70
N VAL A 146 -16.97 19.28 -6.56
CA VAL A 146 -18.11 19.88 -5.85
C VAL A 146 -17.80 20.02 -4.35
N GLN A 147 -17.19 19.02 -3.75
CA GLN A 147 -16.90 18.99 -2.32
C GLN A 147 -15.84 20.01 -1.92
N VAL A 148 -14.78 20.19 -2.72
CA VAL A 148 -13.76 21.21 -2.40
C VAL A 148 -14.36 22.62 -2.39
N MET A 149 -15.33 22.92 -3.26
CA MET A 149 -16.03 24.19 -3.26
C MET A 149 -16.88 24.40 -1.99
N LYS A 150 -17.46 23.34 -1.43
CA LYS A 150 -18.16 23.40 -0.13
C LYS A 150 -17.17 23.66 0.99
N LEU A 151 -16.03 22.96 1.01
CA LEU A 151 -14.98 23.19 2.01
C LEU A 151 -14.52 24.63 2.01
N VAL A 152 -14.31 25.22 0.82
CA VAL A 152 -13.97 26.65 0.67
C VAL A 152 -15.07 27.54 1.24
N ALA A 153 -16.33 27.29 0.90
CA ALA A 153 -17.46 28.08 1.38
C ALA A 153 -17.64 28.01 2.91
N GLU A 154 -17.34 26.86 3.50
CA GLU A 154 -17.41 26.62 4.94
C GLU A 154 -16.13 27.04 5.70
N GLY A 155 -15.09 27.41 4.97
CA GLY A 155 -13.79 27.81 5.53
C GLY A 155 -12.96 26.64 6.09
N ILE A 156 -13.32 25.40 5.74
CA ILE A 156 -12.62 24.19 6.19
C ILE A 156 -11.34 24.01 5.38
N LYS A 157 -10.22 23.94 6.04
CA LYS A 157 -8.87 23.85 5.46
C LYS A 157 -8.25 22.49 5.72
N ALA A 158 -7.20 22.14 4.97
CA ALA A 158 -6.52 20.86 5.14
C ALA A 158 -6.03 20.61 6.58
N LYS A 159 -5.57 21.66 7.28
CA LYS A 159 -5.15 21.59 8.69
C LYS A 159 -6.27 21.27 9.67
N ASP A 160 -7.53 21.54 9.31
CA ASP A 160 -8.70 21.25 10.15
C ASP A 160 -9.10 19.77 10.01
N ILE A 161 -8.75 19.14 8.90
CA ILE A 161 -9.01 17.74 8.58
C ILE A 161 -7.88 16.83 9.08
N VAL A 162 -6.64 17.17 8.75
CA VAL A 162 -5.47 16.36 9.09
C VAL A 162 -4.92 16.77 10.45
N THR A 163 -5.14 15.92 11.43
CA THR A 163 -4.72 16.09 12.83
C THR A 163 -3.88 14.90 13.26
N MET A 164 -3.28 14.93 14.45
CA MET A 164 -2.57 13.78 14.99
C MET A 164 -3.49 12.55 15.10
N LYS A 165 -4.75 12.74 15.50
CA LYS A 165 -5.76 11.66 15.52
C LYS A 165 -6.02 11.06 14.14
N SER A 166 -5.97 11.87 13.07
CA SER A 166 -6.10 11.38 11.70
C SER A 166 -4.89 10.49 11.32
N PHE A 167 -3.67 10.85 11.76
CA PHE A 167 -2.50 10.01 11.56
C PHE A 167 -2.58 8.71 12.37
N GLU A 168 -3.03 8.75 13.61
CA GLU A 168 -3.24 7.55 14.42
C GLU A 168 -4.28 6.62 13.76
N ASN A 169 -5.38 7.15 13.26
CA ASN A 169 -6.33 6.37 12.46
C ASN A 169 -5.69 5.77 11.20
N ALA A 170 -4.88 6.54 10.48
CA ALA A 170 -4.19 6.05 9.29
C ALA A 170 -3.20 4.91 9.62
N ILE A 171 -2.46 5.00 10.74
CA ILE A 171 -1.55 3.93 11.18
C ILE A 171 -2.34 2.68 11.58
N MET A 172 -3.50 2.81 12.24
CA MET A 172 -4.36 1.67 12.57
C MET A 172 -4.91 1.00 11.31
N VAL A 173 -5.37 1.79 10.33
CA VAL A 173 -5.79 1.26 9.02
C VAL A 173 -4.62 0.60 8.30
N HIS A 174 -3.42 1.20 8.33
CA HIS A 174 -2.20 0.62 7.77
C HIS A 174 -1.90 -0.77 8.36
N ALA A 175 -2.03 -0.92 9.67
CA ALA A 175 -1.86 -2.19 10.36
C ALA A 175 -2.90 -3.23 9.90
N ALA A 176 -4.17 -2.82 9.80
CA ALA A 176 -5.28 -3.69 9.41
C ALA A 176 -5.20 -4.19 7.97
N ILE A 177 -4.67 -3.38 7.06
CA ILE A 177 -4.53 -3.75 5.64
C ILE A 177 -3.23 -4.49 5.33
N SER A 178 -2.31 -4.64 6.26
CA SER A 178 -0.93 -5.09 5.96
C SER A 178 -0.26 -4.22 4.90
N GLY A 179 -0.23 -2.91 5.16
CA GLY A 179 0.30 -1.91 4.23
C GLY A 179 1.78 -2.07 3.95
N SER A 180 2.27 -1.33 2.96
CA SER A 180 3.68 -1.29 2.57
C SER A 180 4.56 -0.73 3.70
N THR A 181 5.74 -1.31 3.91
CA THR A 181 6.75 -0.78 4.83
C THR A 181 7.18 0.65 4.50
N ASN A 182 7.04 1.10 3.25
CA ASN A 182 7.34 2.46 2.84
C ASN A 182 6.46 3.51 3.55
N ALA A 183 5.28 3.11 4.05
CA ALA A 183 4.43 4.02 4.84
C ALA A 183 5.12 4.48 6.14
N THR A 184 6.04 3.67 6.71
CA THR A 184 6.81 4.06 7.90
C THR A 184 7.80 5.20 7.64
N MET A 185 8.05 5.52 6.39
CA MET A 185 8.84 6.68 5.97
C MET A 185 7.92 7.80 5.46
N HIS A 186 6.90 7.47 4.67
CA HIS A 186 6.03 8.45 4.06
C HIS A 186 5.11 9.15 5.06
N LEU A 187 4.45 8.42 5.97
CA LEU A 187 3.56 9.03 6.95
C LEU A 187 4.28 10.00 7.88
N PRO A 188 5.48 9.69 8.43
CA PRO A 188 6.27 10.67 9.16
C PRO A 188 6.65 11.90 8.33
N ALA A 189 7.03 11.74 7.06
CA ALA A 189 7.36 12.86 6.18
C ALA A 189 6.14 13.75 5.91
N ILE A 190 4.96 13.15 5.69
CA ILE A 190 3.70 13.89 5.52
C ILE A 190 3.32 14.60 6.84
N ALA A 191 3.42 13.92 7.98
CA ALA A 191 3.13 14.48 9.29
C ALA A 191 4.00 15.71 9.59
N HIS A 192 5.30 15.63 9.25
CA HIS A 192 6.23 16.75 9.40
C HIS A 192 5.76 18.01 8.66
N GLU A 193 5.26 17.88 7.44
CA GLU A 193 4.75 19.03 6.66
C GLU A 193 3.46 19.64 7.28
N PHE A 194 2.70 18.84 8.01
CA PHE A 194 1.58 19.36 8.81
C PHE A 194 2.00 19.90 10.19
N GLY A 195 3.24 19.70 10.60
CA GLY A 195 3.80 20.15 11.88
C GLY A 195 3.66 19.11 13.00
N PHE A 196 3.52 17.83 12.66
CA PHE A 196 3.49 16.71 13.60
C PHE A 196 4.75 15.86 13.49
N GLU A 197 5.09 15.16 14.57
CA GLU A 197 6.20 14.21 14.61
C GLU A 197 5.64 12.80 14.88
N ILE A 198 6.04 11.84 14.07
CA ILE A 198 5.72 10.42 14.20
C ILE A 198 7.02 9.63 14.07
N ASP A 199 7.32 8.82 15.05
CA ASP A 199 8.51 7.97 15.09
C ASP A 199 8.21 6.49 14.80
N ALA A 200 9.26 5.69 14.65
CA ALA A 200 9.13 4.26 14.41
C ALA A 200 8.50 3.52 15.60
N ASP A 201 8.74 3.98 16.84
CA ASP A 201 8.19 3.36 18.05
C ASP A 201 6.66 3.57 18.12
N THR A 202 6.14 4.65 17.57
CA THR A 202 4.70 4.87 17.43
C THR A 202 4.08 3.81 16.50
N PHE A 203 4.71 3.51 15.37
CA PHE A 203 4.25 2.44 14.49
C PHE A 203 4.27 1.08 15.21
N ASP A 204 5.38 0.72 15.85
CA ASP A 204 5.50 -0.58 16.55
C ASP A 204 4.43 -0.74 17.63
N ARG A 205 4.25 0.28 18.46
CA ARG A 205 3.24 0.27 19.53
C ARG A 205 1.82 0.10 18.99
N MET A 206 1.46 0.83 17.93
CA MET A 206 0.12 0.77 17.37
C MET A 206 -0.14 -0.54 16.65
N HIS A 207 0.85 -1.05 15.91
CA HIS A 207 0.73 -2.34 15.23
C HIS A 207 0.58 -3.52 16.19
N ARG A 208 1.28 -3.52 17.34
CA ARG A 208 1.17 -4.59 18.35
C ARG A 208 -0.24 -4.75 18.91
N GLY A 209 -1.04 -3.69 18.91
CA GLY A 209 -2.43 -3.74 19.37
C GLY A 209 -3.47 -3.95 18.25
N ALA A 210 -3.05 -3.97 17.00
CA ALA A 210 -3.95 -3.97 15.84
C ALA A 210 -4.25 -5.37 15.33
N HIS A 211 -5.41 -5.52 14.66
CA HIS A 211 -5.77 -6.73 13.95
C HIS A 211 -5.47 -6.57 12.45
N TYR A 212 -4.94 -7.63 11.82
CA TYR A 212 -4.71 -7.72 10.39
C TYR A 212 -5.91 -8.39 9.71
N LEU A 213 -6.59 -7.67 8.81
CA LEU A 213 -7.89 -8.08 8.26
C LEU A 213 -7.85 -8.40 6.76
N LEU A 214 -6.89 -7.87 6.01
CA LEU A 214 -6.98 -7.83 4.56
C LEU A 214 -6.33 -9.02 3.86
N ASN A 215 -7.06 -9.63 2.90
CA ASN A 215 -6.59 -10.75 2.09
C ASN A 215 -6.24 -10.32 0.66
N ILE A 216 -5.39 -9.30 0.52
CA ILE A 216 -4.92 -8.75 -0.77
C ILE A 216 -3.44 -9.06 -0.97
N ARG A 217 -3.04 -9.37 -2.21
CA ARG A 217 -1.62 -9.57 -2.62
C ARG A 217 -0.75 -8.37 -2.25
N PRO A 218 0.49 -8.56 -1.83
CA PRO A 218 1.25 -9.82 -1.80
C PRO A 218 1.05 -10.66 -0.52
N SER A 219 0.39 -10.15 0.52
CA SER A 219 0.16 -10.86 1.79
C SER A 219 -1.13 -11.69 1.82
N GLY A 220 -1.86 -11.73 0.71
CA GLY A 220 -3.12 -12.45 0.53
C GLY A 220 -3.30 -12.90 -0.92
N ASP A 221 -4.53 -13.30 -1.25
CA ASP A 221 -4.84 -13.99 -2.50
C ASP A 221 -5.41 -13.08 -3.60
N TRP A 222 -6.13 -12.04 -3.21
CA TRP A 222 -6.89 -11.22 -4.15
C TRP A 222 -6.09 -10.04 -4.71
N PRO A 223 -6.30 -9.65 -5.98
CA PRO A 223 -5.78 -8.39 -6.53
C PRO A 223 -6.37 -7.14 -5.85
N ALA A 224 -5.65 -6.02 -5.93
CA ALA A 224 -5.99 -4.78 -5.20
C ALA A 224 -7.38 -4.20 -5.53
N GLN A 225 -7.87 -4.33 -6.76
CA GLN A 225 -9.21 -3.87 -7.16
C GLN A 225 -10.34 -4.48 -6.33
N TYR A 226 -10.13 -5.70 -5.81
CA TYR A 226 -11.12 -6.39 -5.00
C TYR A 226 -11.32 -5.76 -3.62
N PHE A 227 -10.37 -4.96 -3.15
CA PHE A 227 -10.55 -4.13 -1.96
C PHE A 227 -11.73 -3.17 -2.10
N TYR A 228 -11.81 -2.47 -3.23
CA TYR A 228 -12.95 -1.60 -3.54
C TYR A 228 -14.26 -2.38 -3.56
N TYR A 229 -14.29 -3.53 -4.25
CA TYR A 229 -15.48 -4.38 -4.34
C TYR A 229 -15.90 -5.01 -2.99
N ALA A 230 -15.01 -5.02 -2.00
CA ALA A 230 -15.29 -5.52 -0.64
C ALA A 230 -15.67 -4.41 0.35
N GLY A 231 -15.88 -3.16 -0.12
CA GLY A 231 -16.30 -2.04 0.71
C GLY A 231 -15.19 -1.05 1.09
N GLY A 232 -13.94 -1.30 0.66
CA GLY A 232 -12.84 -0.35 0.75
C GLY A 232 -12.44 0.07 2.17
N VAL A 233 -11.87 1.28 2.26
CA VAL A 233 -11.43 1.87 3.54
C VAL A 233 -12.56 1.98 4.57
N PRO A 234 -13.79 2.41 4.21
CA PRO A 234 -14.88 2.48 5.17
C PRO A 234 -15.21 1.13 5.83
N ARG A 235 -15.13 0.01 5.07
CA ARG A 235 -15.35 -1.32 5.64
C ARG A 235 -14.25 -1.69 6.64
N VAL A 236 -12.98 -1.44 6.30
CA VAL A 236 -11.87 -1.65 7.23
C VAL A 236 -12.02 -0.81 8.49
N MET A 237 -12.42 0.45 8.35
CA MET A 237 -12.64 1.35 9.48
C MET A 237 -13.83 0.94 10.35
N GLU A 238 -14.92 0.44 9.76
CA GLU A 238 -16.06 -0.07 10.53
C GLU A 238 -15.67 -1.28 11.37
N GLU A 239 -14.87 -2.22 10.82
CA GLU A 239 -14.36 -3.38 11.56
C GLU A 239 -13.43 -2.97 12.71
N ASN A 240 -12.61 -1.94 12.50
CA ASN A 240 -11.68 -1.44 13.52
C ASN A 240 -12.24 -0.27 14.35
N LYS A 241 -13.53 0.00 14.29
CA LYS A 241 -14.19 1.19 14.86
C LYS A 241 -13.84 1.47 16.31
N SER A 242 -13.70 0.42 17.13
CA SER A 242 -13.34 0.54 18.56
C SER A 242 -11.91 1.05 18.80
N MET A 243 -11.06 1.02 17.78
CA MET A 243 -9.65 1.42 17.86
C MET A 243 -9.37 2.76 17.17
N LEU A 244 -10.41 3.42 16.64
CA LEU A 244 -10.29 4.65 15.85
C LEU A 244 -10.82 5.87 16.61
N HIS A 245 -10.25 7.02 16.33
CA HIS A 245 -10.78 8.32 16.73
C HIS A 245 -11.95 8.69 15.81
N LEU A 246 -13.19 8.51 16.28
CA LEU A 246 -14.40 8.72 15.49
C LEU A 246 -14.81 10.19 15.39
N ASP A 247 -14.20 11.05 16.20
CA ASP A 247 -14.45 12.49 16.28
C ASP A 247 -13.64 13.32 15.27
N VAL A 248 -12.73 12.71 14.50
CA VAL A 248 -12.04 13.38 13.41
C VAL A 248 -13.00 13.75 12.27
N MET A 249 -12.72 14.87 11.59
CA MET A 249 -13.57 15.40 10.52
C MET A 249 -12.87 15.22 9.15
N PRO A 250 -13.28 14.26 8.31
CA PRO A 250 -12.82 14.15 6.93
C PRO A 250 -13.37 15.27 6.03
N VAL A 251 -12.96 15.26 4.76
CA VAL A 251 -13.41 16.21 3.71
C VAL A 251 -14.94 16.28 3.54
N THR A 252 -15.69 15.36 4.10
CA THR A 252 -17.17 15.39 4.07
C THR A 252 -17.78 16.51 4.92
N GLY A 253 -17.01 17.13 5.84
CA GLY A 253 -17.49 18.09 6.83
C GLY A 253 -18.29 17.46 7.97
N LYS A 254 -18.33 16.11 8.06
CA LYS A 254 -18.95 15.33 9.14
C LYS A 254 -17.89 14.54 9.87
N THR A 255 -18.16 14.09 11.08
CA THR A 255 -17.24 13.22 11.79
C THR A 255 -17.09 11.86 11.11
N LEU A 256 -15.96 11.18 11.36
CA LEU A 256 -15.75 9.82 10.87
C LEU A 256 -16.87 8.88 11.33
N GLY A 257 -17.29 8.99 12.61
CA GLY A 257 -18.39 8.20 13.15
C GLY A 257 -19.69 8.39 12.37
N GLU A 258 -20.09 9.64 12.08
CA GLU A 258 -21.29 9.94 11.28
C GLU A 258 -21.19 9.38 9.85
N ASN A 259 -20.02 9.46 9.23
CA ASN A 259 -19.78 8.90 7.90
C ASN A 259 -19.94 7.37 7.89
N LEU A 260 -19.35 6.67 8.86
CA LEU A 260 -19.46 5.22 8.97
C LEU A 260 -20.91 4.76 9.21
N GLU A 261 -21.64 5.44 10.10
CA GLU A 261 -23.07 5.15 10.34
C GLU A 261 -23.94 5.38 9.08
N ALA A 262 -23.65 6.42 8.30
CA ALA A 262 -24.38 6.68 7.06
C ALA A 262 -24.09 5.60 6.00
N LEU A 263 -22.84 5.18 5.86
CA LEU A 263 -22.42 4.12 4.93
C LEU A 263 -22.99 2.76 5.32
N LYS A 264 -22.99 2.43 6.62
CA LYS A 264 -23.56 1.19 7.15
C LYS A 264 -25.05 1.06 6.85
N LYS A 265 -25.81 2.15 6.93
CA LYS A 265 -27.25 2.17 6.58
C LYS A 265 -27.52 1.85 5.11
N ASN A 266 -26.57 2.19 4.22
CA ASN A 266 -26.66 1.90 2.80
C ASN A 266 -26.21 0.47 2.45
N GLY A 267 -25.67 -0.28 3.42
CA GLY A 267 -25.06 -1.60 3.29
C GLY A 267 -23.63 -1.54 2.75
N PHE A 268 -22.70 -2.20 3.44
CA PHE A 268 -21.39 -2.48 2.86
C PHE A 268 -21.47 -3.71 1.96
N TYR A 269 -20.66 -3.75 0.92
CA TYR A 269 -20.40 -4.99 0.22
C TYR A 269 -19.66 -5.94 1.17
N GLU A 270 -20.30 -7.04 1.55
CA GLU A 270 -19.72 -8.01 2.48
C GLU A 270 -18.99 -9.11 1.69
N ARG A 271 -17.69 -9.01 1.65
CA ARG A 271 -16.77 -9.99 1.10
C ARG A 271 -15.74 -10.35 2.18
N GLU A 272 -16.14 -11.20 3.12
CA GLU A 272 -15.28 -11.64 4.24
C GLU A 272 -14.05 -12.44 3.78
N ASP A 273 -14.08 -12.99 2.60
CA ASP A 273 -12.92 -13.62 1.97
C ASP A 273 -11.83 -12.60 1.53
N ILE A 274 -12.15 -11.31 1.55
CA ILE A 274 -11.24 -10.20 1.17
C ILE A 274 -10.95 -9.29 2.36
N ILE A 275 -11.98 -8.79 3.04
CA ILE A 275 -11.87 -8.01 4.28
C ILE A 275 -12.51 -8.82 5.40
N HIS A 276 -11.68 -9.44 6.22
CA HIS A 276 -12.13 -10.23 7.36
C HIS A 276 -12.78 -9.35 8.43
N SER A 277 -13.72 -9.91 9.18
CA SER A 277 -14.24 -9.25 10.37
C SER A 277 -13.17 -9.15 11.47
N PHE A 278 -13.35 -8.22 12.40
CA PHE A 278 -12.44 -8.02 13.52
C PHE A 278 -12.28 -9.31 14.36
N ASP A 279 -13.39 -10.01 14.61
CA ASP A 279 -13.41 -11.25 15.39
C ASP A 279 -12.80 -12.45 14.67
N ASN A 280 -12.72 -12.40 13.33
CA ASN A 280 -12.13 -13.44 12.48
C ASN A 280 -10.90 -12.89 11.71
N ALA A 281 -10.09 -12.07 12.37
CA ALA A 281 -8.90 -11.47 11.78
C ALA A 281 -7.88 -12.51 11.31
N LYS A 282 -7.11 -12.19 10.28
CA LYS A 282 -5.99 -13.03 9.80
C LYS A 282 -4.81 -13.06 10.80
N GLY A 283 -4.70 -12.07 11.66
CA GLY A 283 -3.69 -11.97 12.71
C GLY A 283 -4.00 -10.86 13.70
N THR A 284 -3.35 -10.91 14.86
CA THR A 284 -3.64 -10.06 16.03
C THR A 284 -2.58 -9.02 16.33
N ASP A 285 -1.46 -8.98 15.60
CA ASP A 285 -0.32 -8.09 15.86
C ASP A 285 -0.06 -7.11 14.69
N GLY A 286 -1.10 -6.70 13.98
CA GLY A 286 -0.97 -5.87 12.79
C GLY A 286 -0.09 -6.54 11.73
N SER A 287 0.78 -5.77 11.07
CA SER A 287 1.50 -6.28 9.90
C SER A 287 3.00 -6.01 9.88
N ILE A 288 3.46 -4.99 10.57
CA ILE A 288 4.89 -4.64 10.65
C ILE A 288 5.38 -4.66 12.10
N ALA A 289 6.69 -4.86 12.26
CA ALA A 289 7.39 -4.70 13.52
C ALA A 289 8.65 -3.88 13.33
N ILE A 290 9.03 -3.10 14.34
CA ILE A 290 10.30 -2.39 14.38
C ILE A 290 11.28 -3.24 15.20
N LEU A 291 12.34 -3.68 14.54
CA LEU A 291 13.37 -4.53 15.15
C LEU A 291 14.56 -3.67 15.54
N LYS A 292 15.03 -3.82 16.77
CA LYS A 292 16.23 -3.12 17.30
C LYS A 292 17.28 -4.13 17.70
N GLY A 293 18.53 -3.83 17.40
CA GLY A 293 19.68 -4.66 17.75
C GLY A 293 21.00 -3.99 17.38
N ASN A 294 22.12 -4.68 17.60
CA ASN A 294 23.44 -4.13 17.33
C ASN A 294 23.70 -3.83 15.84
N LEU A 295 22.99 -4.51 14.92
CA LEU A 295 23.06 -4.23 13.48
C LEU A 295 22.23 -3.00 13.10
N ALA A 296 21.11 -2.77 13.77
CA ALA A 296 20.22 -1.64 13.54
C ALA A 296 19.77 -1.04 14.89
N PRO A 297 20.63 -0.29 15.58
CA PRO A 297 20.35 0.23 16.93
C PRO A 297 19.19 1.25 16.93
N GLU A 298 19.03 2.01 15.85
CA GLU A 298 17.94 2.98 15.68
C GLU A 298 16.65 2.33 15.18
N GLY A 299 16.71 1.07 14.77
CA GLY A 299 15.58 0.29 14.30
C GLY A 299 15.64 -0.07 12.82
N SER A 300 14.98 -1.15 12.48
CA SER A 300 14.68 -1.60 11.14
C SER A 300 13.24 -2.06 11.07
N VAL A 301 12.63 -1.99 9.90
CA VAL A 301 11.24 -2.39 9.69
C VAL A 301 11.16 -3.75 9.02
N ILE A 302 10.27 -4.61 9.50
CA ILE A 302 9.90 -5.86 8.84
C ILE A 302 8.39 -5.97 8.69
N LYS A 303 7.95 -6.43 7.52
CA LYS A 303 6.57 -6.88 7.31
C LYS A 303 6.46 -8.35 7.74
N HIS A 304 6.20 -8.59 9.02
CA HIS A 304 6.23 -9.93 9.60
C HIS A 304 5.12 -10.83 9.06
N THR A 305 4.01 -10.27 8.56
CA THR A 305 2.93 -11.03 7.89
C THR A 305 3.39 -11.70 6.59
N ALA A 306 4.48 -11.22 5.98
CA ALA A 306 5.09 -11.80 4.80
C ALA A 306 6.33 -12.66 5.13
N CYS A 307 6.72 -12.76 6.40
CA CYS A 307 7.88 -13.55 6.83
C CYS A 307 7.42 -14.93 7.33
N PRO A 308 7.99 -16.04 6.81
CA PRO A 308 7.71 -17.38 7.34
C PRO A 308 8.07 -17.47 8.82
N LYS A 309 7.19 -18.07 9.64
CA LYS A 309 7.36 -18.13 11.11
C LYS A 309 8.66 -18.82 11.54
N ASN A 310 9.14 -19.81 10.80
CA ASN A 310 10.41 -20.51 11.05
C ASN A 310 11.63 -19.61 10.82
N MET A 311 11.48 -18.47 10.16
CA MET A 311 12.54 -17.47 9.95
C MET A 311 12.59 -16.37 11.00
N PHE A 312 11.67 -16.35 11.98
CA PHE A 312 11.69 -15.38 13.06
C PHE A 312 12.92 -15.54 13.97
N HIS A 313 13.46 -16.75 14.04
CA HIS A 313 14.71 -17.07 14.75
C HIS A 313 15.60 -17.90 13.84
N ALA A 314 16.62 -17.26 13.26
CA ALA A 314 17.56 -17.93 12.37
C ALA A 314 18.98 -17.39 12.56
N THR A 315 19.96 -18.28 12.39
CA THR A 315 21.37 -17.88 12.25
C THR A 315 21.79 -18.10 10.81
N LEU A 316 22.12 -17.01 10.13
CA LEU A 316 22.40 -17.00 8.70
C LEU A 316 23.81 -16.45 8.43
N ARG A 317 24.35 -16.79 7.27
CA ARG A 317 25.63 -16.26 6.80
C ARG A 317 25.41 -14.93 6.11
N ALA A 318 25.97 -13.84 6.65
CA ALA A 318 25.88 -12.53 6.03
C ALA A 318 26.58 -12.47 4.67
N LYS A 319 25.87 -11.95 3.67
CA LYS A 319 26.38 -11.75 2.32
C LYS A 319 26.09 -10.32 1.84
N PRO A 320 27.02 -9.38 2.08
CA PRO A 320 26.85 -7.99 1.70
C PRO A 320 27.20 -7.75 0.24
N PHE A 321 26.47 -6.81 -0.39
CA PHE A 321 26.68 -6.27 -1.72
C PHE A 321 26.61 -4.75 -1.67
N ASP A 322 27.33 -4.06 -2.55
CA ASP A 322 27.38 -2.60 -2.56
C ASP A 322 26.41 -1.96 -3.56
N SER A 323 25.66 -2.79 -4.31
CA SER A 323 24.53 -2.36 -5.16
C SER A 323 23.55 -3.49 -5.38
N GLU A 324 22.34 -3.17 -5.87
CA GLU A 324 21.36 -4.15 -6.30
C GLU A 324 21.86 -4.96 -7.51
N GLU A 325 22.52 -4.29 -8.48
CA GLU A 325 23.05 -4.92 -9.68
C GLU A 325 24.11 -5.99 -9.35
N GLU A 326 25.01 -5.70 -8.41
CA GLU A 326 26.00 -6.67 -7.94
C GLU A 326 25.30 -7.89 -7.31
N CYS A 327 24.29 -7.65 -6.49
CA CYS A 327 23.50 -8.70 -5.86
C CYS A 327 22.80 -9.59 -6.91
N ILE A 328 22.09 -8.99 -7.86
CA ILE A 328 21.40 -9.71 -8.95
C ILE A 328 22.41 -10.56 -9.75
N SER A 329 23.55 -9.97 -10.11
CA SER A 329 24.61 -10.69 -10.81
C SER A 329 25.08 -11.91 -10.01
N ALA A 330 25.30 -11.76 -8.70
CA ALA A 330 25.72 -12.86 -7.82
C ALA A 330 24.64 -13.96 -7.72
N VAL A 331 23.36 -13.60 -7.66
CA VAL A 331 22.24 -14.58 -7.66
C VAL A 331 22.21 -15.36 -8.97
N LEU A 332 22.25 -14.67 -10.11
CA LEU A 332 22.21 -15.30 -11.45
C LEU A 332 23.42 -16.20 -11.70
N ASN A 333 24.60 -15.84 -11.17
CA ASN A 333 25.82 -16.64 -11.24
C ASN A 333 25.90 -17.71 -10.14
N LYS A 334 24.82 -17.99 -9.40
CA LYS A 334 24.72 -19.02 -8.33
C LYS A 334 25.77 -18.86 -7.21
N GLN A 335 26.17 -17.63 -6.96
CA GLN A 335 27.09 -17.30 -5.87
C GLN A 335 26.36 -17.14 -4.53
N VAL A 336 25.03 -16.98 -4.56
CA VAL A 336 24.15 -16.97 -3.38
C VAL A 336 23.66 -18.39 -3.13
N GLN A 337 23.68 -18.80 -1.85
CA GLN A 337 23.31 -20.15 -1.44
C GLN A 337 22.20 -20.13 -0.37
N PRO A 338 21.39 -21.19 -0.23
CA PRO A 338 20.48 -21.31 0.90
C PRO A 338 21.22 -21.12 2.24
N GLY A 339 20.63 -20.30 3.14
CA GLY A 339 21.24 -19.92 4.42
C GLY A 339 22.07 -18.63 4.35
N ASP A 340 22.20 -17.97 3.20
CA ASP A 340 22.74 -16.62 3.10
C ASP A 340 21.70 -15.57 3.48
N ALA A 341 22.10 -14.56 4.25
CA ALA A 341 21.37 -13.33 4.47
C ALA A 341 21.96 -12.23 3.60
N ILE A 342 21.20 -11.77 2.63
CA ILE A 342 21.64 -10.74 1.68
C ILE A 342 21.48 -9.36 2.31
N PHE A 343 22.54 -8.56 2.19
CA PHE A 343 22.57 -7.15 2.59
C PHE A 343 22.98 -6.30 1.39
N ILE A 344 22.07 -5.46 0.88
CA ILE A 344 22.38 -4.46 -0.11
C ILE A 344 22.66 -3.16 0.63
N ARG A 345 23.84 -2.59 0.40
CA ARG A 345 24.32 -1.37 1.08
C ARG A 345 24.22 -0.19 0.15
N TYR A 346 24.23 1.02 0.70
CA TYR A 346 24.23 2.32 0.02
C TYR A 346 23.00 2.63 -0.83
N ASP A 347 22.04 1.75 -0.93
CA ASP A 347 20.77 1.90 -1.66
C ASP A 347 19.62 2.36 -0.74
N GLY A 348 19.86 3.41 0.02
CA GLY A 348 18.84 4.05 0.85
C GLY A 348 18.31 5.34 0.24
N PRO A 349 17.33 6.01 0.87
CA PRO A 349 16.75 7.26 0.39
C PRO A 349 17.77 8.37 0.11
N ARG A 350 18.86 8.40 0.87
CA ARG A 350 19.94 9.38 0.69
C ARG A 350 20.93 9.00 -0.41
N GLY A 351 21.12 7.71 -0.66
CA GLY A 351 22.08 7.21 -1.64
C GLY A 351 21.52 7.22 -3.05
N SER A 352 20.43 6.48 -3.26
CA SER A 352 19.86 6.21 -4.58
C SER A 352 18.39 6.65 -4.73
N GLY A 353 17.87 7.45 -3.80
CA GLY A 353 16.47 7.81 -3.74
C GLY A 353 15.65 6.73 -3.04
N MET A 354 14.60 6.23 -3.69
CA MET A 354 13.76 5.15 -3.16
C MET A 354 13.60 4.03 -4.19
N PRO A 355 14.67 3.36 -4.63
CA PRO A 355 14.53 2.19 -5.47
C PRO A 355 13.87 1.08 -4.66
N GLU A 356 13.01 0.32 -5.29
CA GLU A 356 12.46 -0.89 -4.70
C GLU A 356 13.33 -2.07 -5.13
N MET A 357 13.81 -2.89 -4.18
CA MET A 357 14.62 -4.09 -4.44
C MET A 357 13.78 -5.22 -5.05
N PHE A 358 12.94 -4.87 -6.02
CA PHE A 358 11.99 -5.76 -6.67
C PHE A 358 12.72 -6.81 -7.53
N TYR A 359 13.73 -6.37 -8.27
CA TYR A 359 14.48 -7.26 -9.16
C TYR A 359 15.35 -8.26 -8.41
N THR A 360 15.92 -7.88 -7.27
CA THR A 360 16.60 -8.81 -6.36
C THR A 360 15.66 -9.90 -5.87
N GLY A 361 14.45 -9.52 -5.41
CA GLY A 361 13.42 -10.46 -5.00
C GLY A 361 13.00 -11.39 -6.15
N ALA A 362 12.81 -10.86 -7.35
CA ALA A 362 12.49 -11.63 -8.54
C ALA A 362 13.62 -12.63 -8.90
N ALA A 363 14.89 -12.20 -8.86
CA ALA A 363 16.04 -13.06 -9.13
C ALA A 363 16.16 -14.20 -8.10
N LEU A 364 15.93 -13.94 -6.82
CA LEU A 364 15.91 -14.97 -5.77
C LEU A 364 14.77 -15.97 -5.97
N CYS A 365 13.56 -15.50 -6.30
CA CYS A 365 12.41 -16.36 -6.61
C CYS A 365 12.60 -17.17 -7.88
N ALA A 366 13.53 -16.79 -8.77
CA ALA A 366 13.85 -17.49 -9.98
C ALA A 366 14.53 -18.84 -9.74
N ASP A 367 15.30 -18.97 -8.66
CA ASP A 367 15.93 -20.23 -8.30
C ASP A 367 15.05 -20.99 -7.28
N PRO A 368 14.45 -22.15 -7.65
CA PRO A 368 13.62 -22.92 -6.73
C PRO A 368 14.32 -23.33 -5.43
N LYS A 369 15.66 -23.42 -5.45
CA LYS A 369 16.44 -23.74 -4.25
C LYS A 369 16.51 -22.57 -3.27
N LEU A 370 16.46 -21.34 -3.77
CA LEU A 370 16.45 -20.12 -2.96
C LEU A 370 15.02 -19.73 -2.55
N ALA A 371 14.05 -19.90 -3.43
CA ALA A 371 12.64 -19.53 -3.21
C ALA A 371 11.94 -20.39 -2.15
N SER A 372 12.41 -21.62 -1.90
CA SER A 372 11.77 -22.56 -0.98
C SER A 372 12.28 -22.49 0.46
N ARG A 373 13.13 -21.54 0.80
CA ARG A 373 13.79 -21.50 2.11
C ARG A 373 13.96 -20.08 2.65
#